data_040ac8120e6e9c3ba6ba890aaebca748
#
_entry.id   040ac8120e6e9c3ba6ba890aaebca748
#
_cell.length_a   1.000
_cell.length_b   1.000
_cell.length_c   1.000
_cell.angle_alpha   90.00
_cell.angle_beta   90.00
_cell.angle_gamma   90.00
#
_symmetry.space_group_name_H-M   'P 1'
#
loop_
_entity.id
_entity.type
_entity.pdbx_description
1 polymer ?
#
loop_
_entity_poly.entity_id
_entity_poly.type
_entity_poly.pdbx_seq_one_letter_code
_entity_poly.pdbx_strand_id
1 'polypeptide(L)'
;MKVSRRSFLCLAAAPLLASAGRPISVLVVDGINNHDWRAGTAGIKSILDETGKFRVDVSTTPPAGSPAGAWDSWRPEFSRYQVVVNNFNGGHLKDGIRWPARVEQAFSAYLKNGGGVVNFHAANNAFLEWADYNEMIGLGWRDKSFGPGLIIDQNEHVVVVPAGEGLQPGHGPRHDFVMTMMNVRHPITAGIPKRWMHPSEQLTHGQHGCADPKHGAIEKELQIITYAWSKDSLRNEPMDWVRNWNRGRIYTTMLGHTWVGEDNPNLRCVGFRTLFARGVEWAATGTVTIPVPANFPAASAV
;
A
#
# COMPACT_ATOMS: atom_id res chain seq x y z
N MET A 1 36.20 0.86 -69.63
CA MET A 1 35.88 1.33 -68.34
C MET A 1 34.47 0.90 -67.98
N LYS A 2 34.32 -0.05 -67.03
CA LYS A 2 32.99 -0.50 -66.57
C LYS A 2 32.75 0.12 -65.15
N VAL A 3 31.75 0.97 -65.05
CA VAL A 3 31.35 1.59 -63.81
C VAL A 3 30.31 0.70 -63.14
N SER A 4 30.66 0.15 -61.96
CA SER A 4 29.80 -0.67 -61.11
C SER A 4 28.87 0.22 -60.27
N ARG A 5 27.56 0.06 -60.44
CA ARG A 5 26.54 0.69 -59.52
C ARG A 5 26.39 -0.16 -58.26
N ARG A 6 26.82 0.38 -57.16
CA ARG A 6 26.48 -0.18 -55.82
C ARG A 6 25.11 0.33 -55.39
N SER A 7 24.15 -0.57 -55.31
CA SER A 7 22.82 -0.29 -54.73
C SER A 7 22.94 -0.30 -53.20
N PHE A 8 22.64 0.82 -52.54
CA PHE A 8 22.47 0.88 -51.12
C PHE A 8 21.05 0.44 -50.79
N LEU A 9 20.90 -0.69 -50.07
CA LEU A 9 19.66 -1.06 -49.44
C LEU A 9 19.55 -0.27 -48.13
N CYS A 10 18.63 0.68 -48.06
CA CYS A 10 18.19 1.26 -46.79
C CYS A 10 17.24 0.27 -46.11
N LEU A 11 17.72 -0.41 -45.08
CA LEU A 11 16.83 -1.13 -44.15
C LEU A 11 16.07 -0.07 -43.32
N ALA A 12 14.81 0.11 -43.63
CA ALA A 12 13.90 0.84 -42.72
C ALA A 12 13.63 -0.03 -41.48
N ALA A 13 14.15 0.39 -40.33
CA ALA A 13 13.80 -0.20 -39.07
C ALA A 13 12.32 0.14 -38.77
N ALA A 14 11.44 -0.85 -38.86
CA ALA A 14 10.08 -0.71 -38.40
C ALA A 14 10.11 -0.54 -36.87
N PRO A 15 9.35 0.43 -36.31
CA PRO A 15 9.24 0.54 -34.85
C PRO A 15 8.59 -0.73 -34.33
N LEU A 16 9.26 -1.43 -33.40
CA LEU A 16 8.68 -2.49 -32.59
C LEU A 16 7.56 -1.83 -31.77
N LEU A 17 6.32 -1.98 -32.22
CA LEU A 17 5.16 -1.73 -31.39
C LEU A 17 5.23 -2.71 -30.20
N ALA A 18 5.66 -2.22 -29.06
CA ALA A 18 5.57 -2.98 -27.82
C ALA A 18 4.10 -3.39 -27.66
N SER A 19 3.83 -4.69 -27.69
CA SER A 19 2.51 -5.25 -27.39
C SER A 19 2.14 -4.74 -26.01
N ALA A 20 1.19 -3.80 -25.94
CA ALA A 20 0.62 -3.36 -24.67
C ALA A 20 -0.03 -4.59 -24.05
N GLY A 21 0.62 -5.14 -22.99
CA GLY A 21 0.07 -6.24 -22.23
C GLY A 21 -1.33 -5.88 -21.72
N ARG A 22 -2.16 -6.88 -21.43
CA ARG A 22 -3.48 -6.62 -20.84
C ARG A 22 -3.30 -5.78 -19.57
N PRO A 23 -4.11 -4.71 -19.37
CA PRO A 23 -4.02 -3.91 -18.15
C PRO A 23 -4.26 -4.77 -16.90
N ILE A 24 -3.54 -4.48 -15.84
CA ILE A 24 -3.70 -5.12 -14.53
C ILE A 24 -5.08 -4.76 -13.99
N SER A 25 -5.89 -5.78 -13.66
CA SER A 25 -7.22 -5.56 -13.08
C SER A 25 -7.12 -5.28 -11.58
N VAL A 26 -7.65 -4.14 -11.16
CA VAL A 26 -7.63 -3.65 -9.78
C VAL A 26 -9.06 -3.48 -9.29
N LEU A 27 -9.35 -3.98 -8.09
CA LEU A 27 -10.57 -3.64 -7.37
C LEU A 27 -10.21 -2.74 -6.19
N VAL A 28 -10.77 -1.54 -6.14
CA VAL A 28 -10.75 -0.73 -4.92
C VAL A 28 -11.98 -1.08 -4.08
N VAL A 29 -11.77 -1.45 -2.83
CA VAL A 29 -12.84 -1.62 -1.85
C VAL A 29 -12.83 -0.42 -0.92
N ASP A 30 -13.94 0.33 -0.90
CA ASP A 30 -14.09 1.53 -0.09
C ASP A 30 -15.45 1.60 0.63
N GLY A 31 -15.78 2.75 1.23
CA GLY A 31 -17.07 3.02 1.85
C GLY A 31 -16.92 3.59 3.26
N ILE A 32 -17.03 2.77 4.31
CA ILE A 32 -16.97 3.26 5.69
C ILE A 32 -15.52 3.43 6.14
N ASN A 33 -15.15 4.68 6.45
CA ASN A 33 -13.83 5.07 6.92
C ASN A 33 -13.96 6.34 7.78
N ASN A 34 -13.08 6.52 8.77
CA ASN A 34 -12.99 7.76 9.56
C ASN A 34 -12.23 8.89 8.84
N HIS A 35 -11.72 8.62 7.63
CA HIS A 35 -11.09 9.59 6.73
C HIS A 35 -12.01 9.92 5.54
N ASP A 36 -11.64 10.88 4.72
CA ASP A 36 -12.33 11.11 3.45
C ASP A 36 -11.98 10.00 2.44
N TRP A 37 -12.65 8.87 2.60
CA TRP A 37 -12.42 7.74 1.71
C TRP A 37 -12.74 8.03 0.24
N ARG A 38 -13.63 8.99 -0.04
CA ARG A 38 -13.95 9.40 -1.41
C ARG A 38 -12.77 10.08 -2.07
N ALA A 39 -12.15 11.04 -1.35
CA ALA A 39 -10.90 11.66 -1.79
C ALA A 39 -9.78 10.63 -1.91
N GLY A 40 -9.67 9.68 -0.97
CA GLY A 40 -8.72 8.58 -1.03
C GLY A 40 -8.91 7.71 -2.28
N THR A 41 -10.14 7.26 -2.56
CA THR A 41 -10.44 6.46 -3.77
C THR A 41 -10.19 7.25 -5.05
N ALA A 42 -10.53 8.55 -5.09
CA ALA A 42 -10.23 9.40 -6.23
C ALA A 42 -8.72 9.52 -6.46
N GLY A 43 -7.94 9.69 -5.38
CA GLY A 43 -6.49 9.70 -5.42
C GLY A 43 -5.88 8.38 -5.94
N ILE A 44 -6.33 7.25 -5.40
CA ILE A 44 -5.94 5.90 -5.85
C ILE A 44 -6.18 5.75 -7.36
N LYS A 45 -7.39 6.09 -7.83
CA LYS A 45 -7.72 6.02 -9.26
C LYS A 45 -6.82 6.93 -10.09
N SER A 46 -6.66 8.20 -9.69
CA SER A 46 -5.79 9.14 -10.40
C SER A 46 -4.35 8.63 -10.52
N ILE A 47 -3.80 8.05 -9.45
CA ILE A 47 -2.44 7.49 -9.44
C ILE A 47 -2.32 6.32 -10.43
N LEU A 48 -3.27 5.42 -10.41
CA LEU A 48 -3.22 4.21 -11.23
C LEU A 48 -3.53 4.49 -12.71
N ASP A 49 -4.52 5.34 -12.99
CA ASP A 49 -4.93 5.73 -14.34
C ASP A 49 -3.78 6.46 -15.08
N GLU A 50 -3.02 7.32 -14.40
CA GLU A 50 -1.87 8.05 -14.96
C GLU A 50 -0.78 7.13 -15.53
N THR A 51 -0.64 5.92 -14.99
CA THR A 51 0.36 4.96 -15.48
C THR A 51 -0.03 4.28 -16.78
N GLY A 52 -1.31 4.28 -17.13
CA GLY A 52 -1.87 3.53 -18.28
C GLY A 52 -1.78 2.00 -18.16
N LYS A 53 -1.36 1.47 -17.00
CA LYS A 53 -1.13 0.03 -16.77
C LYS A 53 -2.29 -0.69 -16.11
N PHE A 54 -3.21 0.04 -15.49
CA PHE A 54 -4.26 -0.53 -14.66
C PHE A 54 -5.66 -0.28 -15.23
N ARG A 55 -6.57 -1.20 -14.95
CA ARG A 55 -8.00 -1.01 -15.07
C ARG A 55 -8.60 -1.10 -13.67
N VAL A 56 -9.19 -0.02 -13.20
CA VAL A 56 -9.67 0.13 -11.83
C VAL A 56 -11.19 0.10 -11.77
N ASP A 57 -11.73 -0.90 -11.09
CA ASP A 57 -13.13 -0.97 -10.68
C ASP A 57 -13.24 -0.66 -9.18
N VAL A 58 -14.41 -0.18 -8.72
CA VAL A 58 -14.65 0.16 -7.31
C VAL A 58 -15.84 -0.64 -6.80
N SER A 59 -15.73 -1.18 -5.60
CA SER A 59 -16.80 -1.82 -4.85
C SER A 59 -17.00 -1.11 -3.52
N THR A 60 -17.98 -0.22 -3.47
CA THR A 60 -18.33 0.53 -2.27
C THR A 60 -19.21 -0.30 -1.35
N THR A 61 -18.84 -0.38 -0.07
CA THR A 61 -19.67 -1.05 0.94
C THR A 61 -20.98 -0.30 1.18
N PRO A 62 -22.01 -0.98 1.65
CA PRO A 62 -23.19 -0.29 2.16
C PRO A 62 -22.80 0.73 3.25
N PRO A 63 -23.50 1.89 3.34
CA PRO A 63 -23.28 2.85 4.39
C PRO A 63 -23.48 2.26 5.80
N ALA A 64 -22.88 2.89 6.81
CA ALA A 64 -23.17 2.57 8.20
C ALA A 64 -24.67 2.70 8.50
N GLY A 65 -25.21 1.75 9.27
CA GLY A 65 -26.65 1.71 9.58
C GLY A 65 -27.53 1.11 8.47
N SER A 66 -26.97 0.67 7.34
CA SER A 66 -27.73 -0.04 6.31
C SER A 66 -28.33 -1.34 6.84
N PRO A 67 -29.55 -1.70 6.38
CA PRO A 67 -30.18 -2.96 6.79
C PRO A 67 -29.36 -4.18 6.34
N ALA A 68 -29.53 -5.30 7.01
CA ALA A 68 -28.80 -6.54 6.74
C ALA A 68 -28.86 -6.96 5.26
N GLY A 69 -30.03 -6.81 4.61
CA GLY A 69 -30.20 -7.16 3.19
C GLY A 69 -29.30 -6.38 2.23
N ALA A 70 -28.92 -5.12 2.56
CA ALA A 70 -27.95 -4.36 1.77
C ALA A 70 -26.56 -5.01 1.85
N TRP A 71 -26.14 -5.38 3.06
CA TRP A 71 -24.90 -6.12 3.27
C TRP A 71 -24.93 -7.50 2.63
N ASP A 72 -26.09 -8.18 2.66
CA ASP A 72 -26.26 -9.47 2.00
C ASP A 72 -26.14 -9.39 0.48
N SER A 73 -26.50 -8.26 -0.10
CA SER A 73 -26.39 -8.02 -1.54
C SER A 73 -24.98 -7.59 -1.96
N TRP A 74 -24.17 -7.06 -1.03
CA TRP A 74 -22.80 -6.63 -1.34
C TRP A 74 -21.88 -7.86 -1.42
N ARG A 75 -21.44 -8.17 -2.65
CA ARG A 75 -20.68 -9.39 -2.97
C ARG A 75 -19.53 -9.06 -3.94
N PRO A 76 -18.44 -8.46 -3.48
CA PRO A 76 -17.29 -8.20 -4.34
C PRO A 76 -16.67 -9.52 -4.84
N GLU A 77 -16.45 -9.61 -6.15
CA GLU A 77 -15.88 -10.80 -6.79
C GLU A 77 -14.36 -10.68 -6.87
N PHE A 78 -13.66 -10.81 -5.75
CA PHE A 78 -12.21 -10.62 -5.63
C PHE A 78 -11.42 -11.43 -6.67
N SER A 79 -11.83 -12.65 -6.96
CA SER A 79 -11.14 -13.56 -7.89
C SER A 79 -11.05 -13.06 -9.33
N ARG A 80 -11.82 -12.03 -9.71
CA ARG A 80 -11.76 -11.40 -11.04
C ARG A 80 -10.60 -10.40 -11.16
N TYR A 81 -9.94 -10.07 -10.07
CA TYR A 81 -8.92 -9.03 -10.00
C TYR A 81 -7.56 -9.61 -9.61
N GLN A 82 -6.52 -9.03 -10.19
CA GLN A 82 -5.14 -9.40 -9.85
C GLN A 82 -4.70 -8.79 -8.53
N VAL A 83 -5.28 -7.63 -8.16
CA VAL A 83 -4.99 -6.95 -6.90
C VAL A 83 -6.25 -6.25 -6.38
N VAL A 84 -6.40 -6.28 -5.06
CA VAL A 84 -7.42 -5.53 -4.31
C VAL A 84 -6.73 -4.43 -3.52
N VAL A 85 -7.15 -3.17 -3.73
CA VAL A 85 -6.74 -2.04 -2.91
C VAL A 85 -7.81 -1.79 -1.86
N ASN A 86 -7.48 -1.98 -0.60
CA ASN A 86 -8.38 -1.74 0.51
C ASN A 86 -8.27 -0.30 1.01
N ASN A 87 -9.35 0.48 0.89
CA ASN A 87 -9.55 1.83 1.43
C ASN A 87 -10.74 1.87 2.42
N PHE A 88 -11.00 0.77 3.08
CA PHE A 88 -12.06 0.62 4.07
C PHE A 88 -11.46 0.37 5.45
N ASN A 89 -12.00 0.99 6.51
CA ASN A 89 -11.58 0.67 7.87
C ASN A 89 -12.75 0.40 8.86
N GLY A 90 -13.97 0.49 8.40
CA GLY A 90 -15.14 0.21 9.23
C GLY A 90 -15.49 1.29 10.24
N GLY A 91 -14.84 2.48 10.17
CA GLY A 91 -15.05 3.60 11.11
C GLY A 91 -14.01 3.67 12.23
N HIS A 92 -12.97 2.85 12.17
CA HIS A 92 -11.82 2.84 13.10
C HIS A 92 -12.30 2.65 14.55
N LEU A 93 -12.05 1.64 15.18
CA LEU A 93 -12.12 1.33 16.61
C LEU A 93 -12.67 -0.10 16.82
N LYS A 94 -12.68 -0.49 18.08
CA LYS A 94 -13.18 -1.75 18.62
C LYS A 94 -14.58 -2.15 18.11
N ASP A 95 -15.47 -1.16 17.92
CA ASP A 95 -16.83 -1.39 17.43
C ASP A 95 -16.97 -1.13 15.91
N GLY A 96 -15.85 -1.14 15.19
CA GLY A 96 -15.82 -0.92 13.75
C GLY A 96 -16.65 -1.96 13.00
N ILE A 97 -17.33 -1.49 11.94
CA ILE A 97 -18.16 -2.35 11.11
C ILE A 97 -17.26 -3.35 10.36
N ARG A 98 -17.59 -4.62 10.47
CA ARG A 98 -16.93 -5.71 9.73
C ARG A 98 -17.67 -6.03 8.44
N TRP A 99 -16.96 -6.62 7.50
CA TRP A 99 -17.57 -7.24 6.36
C TRP A 99 -18.37 -8.49 6.78
N PRO A 100 -19.42 -8.88 6.04
CA PRO A 100 -20.08 -10.15 6.27
C PRO A 100 -19.09 -11.32 6.21
N ALA A 101 -19.26 -12.31 7.06
CA ALA A 101 -18.35 -13.45 7.17
C ALA A 101 -18.03 -14.13 5.83
N ARG A 102 -19.04 -14.24 4.92
CA ARG A 102 -18.82 -14.79 3.58
C ARG A 102 -17.88 -13.95 2.71
N VAL A 103 -17.88 -12.60 2.90
CA VAL A 103 -16.98 -11.70 2.16
C VAL A 103 -15.57 -11.82 2.73
N GLU A 104 -15.42 -11.90 4.05
CA GLU A 104 -14.13 -12.15 4.71
C GLU A 104 -13.54 -13.49 4.26
N GLN A 105 -14.36 -14.55 4.21
CA GLN A 105 -13.95 -15.87 3.71
C GLN A 105 -13.50 -15.82 2.24
N ALA A 106 -14.25 -15.10 1.39
CA ALA A 106 -13.91 -14.93 -0.02
C ALA A 106 -12.58 -14.15 -0.19
N PHE A 107 -12.35 -13.14 0.64
CA PHE A 107 -11.11 -12.38 0.65
C PHE A 107 -9.92 -13.22 1.11
N SER A 108 -10.07 -13.98 2.21
CA SER A 108 -9.05 -14.92 2.65
C SER A 108 -8.74 -15.98 1.58
N ALA A 109 -9.76 -16.53 0.95
CA ALA A 109 -9.59 -17.51 -0.14
C ALA A 109 -8.88 -16.91 -1.35
N TYR A 110 -9.18 -15.67 -1.71
CA TYR A 110 -8.51 -14.94 -2.78
C TYR A 110 -6.99 -14.82 -2.53
N LEU A 111 -6.58 -14.42 -1.33
CA LEU A 111 -5.17 -14.34 -0.95
C LEU A 111 -4.51 -15.73 -0.88
N LYS A 112 -5.17 -16.74 -0.31
CA LYS A 112 -4.68 -18.13 -0.29
C LYS A 112 -4.39 -18.65 -1.69
N ASN A 113 -5.12 -18.18 -2.69
CA ASN A 113 -4.95 -18.54 -4.11
C ASN A 113 -3.94 -17.64 -4.86
N GLY A 114 -3.26 -16.73 -4.19
CA GLY A 114 -2.18 -15.93 -4.77
C GLY A 114 -2.59 -14.53 -5.23
N GLY A 115 -3.76 -14.05 -4.83
CA GLY A 115 -4.21 -12.68 -5.08
C GLY A 115 -3.31 -11.64 -4.41
N GLY A 116 -3.25 -10.43 -4.98
CA GLY A 116 -2.52 -9.31 -4.41
C GLY A 116 -3.42 -8.41 -3.55
N VAL A 117 -2.90 -7.85 -2.46
CA VAL A 117 -3.61 -6.87 -1.64
C VAL A 117 -2.73 -5.66 -1.37
N VAL A 118 -3.33 -4.48 -1.42
CA VAL A 118 -2.71 -3.24 -0.96
C VAL A 118 -3.60 -2.63 0.12
N ASN A 119 -3.03 -2.41 1.31
CA ASN A 119 -3.71 -1.68 2.37
C ASN A 119 -3.30 -0.22 2.28
N PHE A 120 -4.28 0.62 2.01
CA PHE A 120 -4.09 2.06 1.84
C PHE A 120 -4.37 2.76 3.17
N HIS A 121 -3.35 3.40 3.71
CA HIS A 121 -3.42 4.21 4.92
C HIS A 121 -4.24 3.54 6.04
N ALA A 122 -5.39 4.10 6.38
CA ALA A 122 -6.24 3.64 7.48
C ALA A 122 -6.84 2.24 7.31
N ALA A 123 -6.67 1.59 6.17
CA ALA A 123 -7.09 0.21 6.02
C ALA A 123 -6.40 -0.73 7.02
N ASN A 124 -5.22 -0.36 7.52
CA ASN A 124 -4.55 -1.14 8.57
C ASN A 124 -5.22 -1.03 9.95
N ASN A 125 -6.20 -0.12 10.10
CA ASN A 125 -6.99 0.02 11.33
C ASN A 125 -8.19 -0.93 11.34
N ALA A 126 -8.59 -1.46 10.17
CA ALA A 126 -9.77 -2.28 10.02
C ALA A 126 -9.71 -3.60 10.80
N PHE A 127 -10.88 -4.14 11.11
CA PHE A 127 -11.08 -5.54 11.46
C PHE A 127 -10.26 -6.06 12.65
N LEU A 128 -10.25 -5.33 13.76
CA LEU A 128 -9.53 -5.71 14.98
C LEU A 128 -9.77 -7.19 15.38
N GLU A 129 -11.01 -7.64 15.27
CA GLU A 129 -11.44 -8.99 15.68
C GLU A 129 -11.32 -10.06 14.57
N TRP A 130 -10.72 -9.72 13.43
CA TRP A 130 -10.51 -10.68 12.35
C TRP A 130 -9.04 -11.15 12.32
N ALA A 131 -8.80 -12.33 12.90
CA ALA A 131 -7.45 -12.88 13.08
C ALA A 131 -6.66 -12.97 11.76
N ASP A 132 -7.26 -13.54 10.69
CA ASP A 132 -6.59 -13.62 9.39
C ASP A 132 -6.15 -12.24 8.88
N TYR A 133 -6.99 -11.20 9.07
CA TYR A 133 -6.66 -9.85 8.62
C TYR A 133 -5.49 -9.24 9.41
N ASN A 134 -5.45 -9.47 10.71
CA ASN A 134 -4.33 -9.01 11.54
C ASN A 134 -3.02 -9.69 11.10
N GLU A 135 -3.07 -10.97 10.75
CA GLU A 135 -1.93 -11.65 10.16
C GLU A 135 -1.57 -11.07 8.78
N MET A 136 -2.56 -10.80 7.92
CA MET A 136 -2.35 -10.23 6.58
C MET A 136 -1.63 -8.89 6.61
N ILE A 137 -2.04 -7.97 7.47
CA ILE A 137 -1.45 -6.63 7.53
C ILE A 137 -0.11 -6.59 8.27
N GLY A 138 0.10 -7.51 9.22
CA GLY A 138 1.29 -7.63 10.06
C GLY A 138 1.39 -6.56 11.14
N LEU A 139 1.50 -5.30 10.78
CA LEU A 139 1.43 -4.14 11.68
C LEU A 139 0.16 -3.36 11.42
N GLY A 140 -0.48 -2.87 12.48
CA GLY A 140 -1.70 -2.08 12.39
C GLY A 140 -1.86 -1.10 13.54
N TRP A 141 -2.86 -0.28 13.45
CA TRP A 141 -3.28 0.57 14.57
C TRP A 141 -3.92 -0.31 15.63
N ARG A 142 -3.09 -0.94 16.43
CA ARG A 142 -3.48 -1.89 17.47
C ARG A 142 -2.92 -1.42 18.81
N ASP A 143 -3.67 -1.60 19.89
CA ASP A 143 -3.17 -1.36 21.24
C ASP A 143 -1.80 -2.05 21.44
N LYS A 144 -0.89 -1.41 22.15
CA LYS A 144 0.46 -1.94 22.35
C LYS A 144 0.51 -3.33 23.00
N SER A 145 -0.54 -3.70 23.73
CA SER A 145 -0.68 -5.04 24.31
C SER A 145 -1.11 -6.11 23.30
N PHE A 146 -1.55 -5.72 22.10
CA PHE A 146 -2.07 -6.63 21.08
C PHE A 146 -0.98 -7.57 20.53
N GLY A 147 0.23 -7.07 20.40
CA GLY A 147 1.37 -7.80 19.88
C GLY A 147 2.62 -6.91 19.80
N PRO A 148 3.74 -7.44 19.26
CA PRO A 148 4.96 -6.66 19.14
C PRO A 148 4.81 -5.53 18.12
N GLY A 149 5.55 -4.45 18.33
CA GLY A 149 5.78 -3.39 17.37
C GLY A 149 7.14 -3.52 16.69
N LEU A 150 7.35 -2.77 15.60
CA LEU A 150 8.64 -2.65 14.93
C LEU A 150 9.05 -1.20 14.82
N ILE A 151 10.33 -0.93 15.05
CA ILE A 151 10.95 0.37 14.78
C ILE A 151 12.27 0.15 14.03
N ILE A 152 12.87 1.21 13.51
CA ILE A 152 14.16 1.13 12.83
C ILE A 152 15.22 1.89 13.66
N ASP A 153 16.33 1.25 13.97
CA ASP A 153 17.44 1.86 14.70
C ASP A 153 18.28 2.81 13.81
N GLN A 154 19.30 3.41 14.40
CA GLN A 154 20.22 4.34 13.70
C GLN A 154 21.09 3.66 12.64
N ASN A 155 21.24 2.34 12.70
CA ASN A 155 21.99 1.51 11.77
C ASN A 155 21.09 0.86 10.71
N GLU A 156 19.84 1.28 10.61
CA GLU A 156 18.81 0.73 9.73
C GLU A 156 18.46 -0.74 10.04
N HIS A 157 18.65 -1.20 11.28
CA HIS A 157 18.15 -2.51 11.69
C HIS A 157 16.72 -2.40 12.18
N VAL A 158 15.92 -3.43 11.85
CA VAL A 158 14.58 -3.57 12.41
C VAL A 158 14.71 -4.06 13.85
N VAL A 159 14.10 -3.32 14.77
CA VAL A 159 14.08 -3.63 16.21
C VAL A 159 12.67 -3.97 16.63
N VAL A 160 12.50 -5.10 17.29
CA VAL A 160 11.22 -5.54 17.85
C VAL A 160 10.97 -4.83 19.17
N VAL A 161 9.82 -4.20 19.28
CA VAL A 161 9.28 -3.68 20.54
C VAL A 161 8.34 -4.73 21.11
N PRO A 162 8.61 -5.31 22.27
CA PRO A 162 7.76 -6.36 22.84
C PRO A 162 6.32 -5.90 23.06
N ALA A 163 5.38 -6.84 23.02
CA ALA A 163 3.99 -6.57 23.37
C ALA A 163 3.86 -5.98 24.77
N GLY A 164 3.06 -4.96 24.93
CA GLY A 164 2.89 -4.21 26.18
C GLY A 164 3.90 -3.07 26.37
N GLU A 165 4.98 -3.05 25.61
CA GLU A 165 6.00 -2.01 25.64
C GLU A 165 5.82 -0.96 24.53
N GLY A 166 6.66 0.07 24.57
CA GLY A 166 6.66 1.13 23.57
C GLY A 166 5.47 2.11 23.68
N LEU A 167 5.13 2.68 22.53
CA LEU A 167 4.07 3.70 22.44
C LEU A 167 2.77 3.09 21.96
N GLN A 168 1.66 3.69 22.39
CA GLN A 168 0.38 3.47 21.74
C GLN A 168 0.42 4.01 20.30
N PRO A 169 -0.38 3.46 19.37
CA PRO A 169 -0.54 4.04 18.05
C PRO A 169 -0.97 5.49 18.15
N GLY A 170 -0.34 6.34 17.36
CA GLY A 170 -0.61 7.77 17.36
C GLY A 170 0.02 8.47 16.17
N HIS A 171 -0.18 9.77 16.12
CA HIS A 171 0.43 10.69 15.19
C HIS A 171 0.35 12.11 15.74
N GLY A 172 1.25 12.98 15.29
CA GLY A 172 1.14 14.43 15.50
C GLY A 172 0.32 15.12 14.41
N PRO A 173 0.36 16.48 14.37
CA PRO A 173 -0.23 17.22 13.29
C PRO A 173 0.47 16.93 11.96
N ARG A 174 -0.24 17.08 10.85
CA ARG A 174 0.35 16.90 9.51
C ARG A 174 1.49 17.87 9.27
N HIS A 175 2.53 17.38 8.62
CA HIS A 175 3.73 18.14 8.29
C HIS A 175 4.50 17.47 7.14
N ASP A 176 5.49 18.18 6.62
CA ASP A 176 6.44 17.61 5.66
C ASP A 176 7.48 16.78 6.41
N PHE A 177 7.84 15.62 5.88
CA PHE A 177 8.91 14.79 6.43
C PHE A 177 9.66 14.01 5.36
N VAL A 178 10.88 13.62 5.72
CA VAL A 178 11.74 12.84 4.83
C VAL A 178 11.40 11.37 4.92
N MET A 179 11.00 10.78 3.80
CA MET A 179 10.94 9.34 3.62
C MET A 179 12.33 8.78 3.36
N THR A 180 12.64 7.66 3.96
CA THR A 180 13.92 6.96 3.79
C THR A 180 13.66 5.52 3.33
N MET A 181 14.31 5.12 2.23
CA MET A 181 14.27 3.73 1.76
C MET A 181 15.15 2.86 2.67
N MET A 182 14.65 1.71 3.09
CA MET A 182 15.47 0.70 3.75
C MET A 182 16.59 0.23 2.81
N ASN A 183 17.70 -0.24 3.38
CA ASN A 183 18.79 -0.84 2.62
C ASN A 183 18.48 -2.31 2.27
N VAL A 184 17.33 -2.53 1.64
CA VAL A 184 16.86 -3.85 1.20
C VAL A 184 16.61 -3.85 -0.30
N ARG A 185 16.88 -4.98 -0.94
CA ARG A 185 16.58 -5.13 -2.37
C ARG A 185 15.13 -5.55 -2.54
N HIS A 186 14.30 -4.62 -2.97
CA HIS A 186 12.90 -4.93 -3.29
C HIS A 186 12.47 -4.25 -4.60
N PRO A 187 11.67 -4.92 -5.46
CA PRO A 187 11.23 -4.34 -6.73
C PRO A 187 10.51 -2.99 -6.60
N ILE A 188 9.73 -2.80 -5.54
CA ILE A 188 9.00 -1.55 -5.30
C ILE A 188 9.96 -0.36 -5.18
N THR A 189 11.06 -0.53 -4.44
CA THR A 189 12.00 0.57 -4.13
C THR A 189 13.19 0.66 -5.07
N ALA A 190 13.34 -0.28 -6.00
CA ALA A 190 14.48 -0.32 -6.92
C ALA A 190 14.59 0.98 -7.75
N GLY A 191 15.74 1.65 -7.66
CA GLY A 191 16.03 2.90 -8.36
C GLY A 191 15.39 4.15 -7.77
N ILE A 192 14.62 4.05 -6.69
CA ILE A 192 14.11 5.21 -5.95
C ILE A 192 15.29 5.83 -5.15
N PRO A 193 15.43 7.17 -5.11
CA PRO A 193 16.42 7.84 -4.28
C PRO A 193 16.31 7.43 -2.81
N LYS A 194 17.45 7.29 -2.12
CA LYS A 194 17.51 6.85 -0.72
C LYS A 194 16.62 7.69 0.21
N ARG A 195 16.53 8.99 -0.05
CA ARG A 195 15.74 9.93 0.75
C ARG A 195 14.99 10.91 -0.15
N TRP A 196 13.75 11.22 0.22
CA TRP A 196 12.92 12.18 -0.51
C TRP A 196 11.90 12.84 0.43
N MET A 197 11.49 14.07 0.11
CA MET A 197 10.52 14.81 0.92
C MET A 197 9.09 14.39 0.57
N HIS A 198 8.30 14.07 1.59
CA HIS A 198 6.87 13.83 1.48
C HIS A 198 6.11 14.97 2.14
N PRO A 199 5.23 15.68 1.40
CA PRO A 199 4.56 16.86 1.92
C PRO A 199 3.30 16.54 2.70
N SER A 200 3.03 17.35 3.71
CA SER A 200 1.72 17.54 4.32
C SER A 200 0.97 16.23 4.64
N GLU A 201 1.62 15.32 5.36
CA GLU A 201 1.09 14.02 5.74
C GLU A 201 1.08 13.84 7.26
N GLN A 202 0.31 12.90 7.77
CA GLN A 202 0.42 12.43 9.14
C GLN A 202 1.44 11.30 9.23
N LEU A 203 2.49 11.50 10.01
CA LEU A 203 3.43 10.44 10.32
C LEU A 203 2.89 9.63 11.50
N THR A 204 2.40 8.44 11.21
CA THR A 204 1.91 7.52 12.23
C THR A 204 3.06 6.80 12.93
N HIS A 205 2.90 6.55 14.22
CA HIS A 205 3.87 5.83 15.05
C HIS A 205 3.20 4.77 15.92
N GLY A 206 4.00 3.89 16.52
CA GLY A 206 3.53 2.92 17.49
C GLY A 206 2.60 1.86 16.91
N GLN A 207 2.83 1.44 15.66
CA GLN A 207 2.07 0.35 15.06
C GLN A 207 2.46 -0.98 15.71
N HIS A 208 1.46 -1.77 16.10
CA HIS A 208 1.63 -3.08 16.69
C HIS A 208 0.97 -4.15 15.82
N GLY A 209 1.50 -5.35 15.87
CA GLY A 209 1.07 -6.42 14.97
C GLY A 209 0.71 -7.70 15.66
N CYS A 210 0.15 -8.60 14.88
CA CYS A 210 -0.15 -9.94 15.30
C CYS A 210 1.14 -10.76 15.39
N ALA A 211 1.53 -11.17 16.60
CA ALA A 211 2.51 -12.21 16.78
C ALA A 211 1.79 -13.57 16.62
N ASP A 212 1.69 -14.06 15.39
CA ASP A 212 1.23 -15.44 15.20
C ASP A 212 2.41 -16.40 15.38
N PRO A 213 2.37 -17.26 16.41
CA PRO A 213 3.41 -18.29 16.61
C PRO A 213 3.56 -19.27 15.45
N LYS A 214 2.53 -19.38 14.59
CA LYS A 214 2.56 -20.29 13.43
C LYS A 214 3.43 -19.77 12.29
N HIS A 215 3.61 -18.45 12.20
CA HIS A 215 4.35 -17.82 11.12
C HIS A 215 5.74 -17.32 11.54
N GLY A 216 6.14 -17.55 12.78
CA GLY A 216 7.47 -17.16 13.27
C GLY A 216 7.53 -15.74 13.80
N ALA A 217 8.72 -15.15 13.77
CA ALA A 217 8.95 -13.81 14.29
C ALA A 217 8.51 -12.76 13.27
N ILE A 218 7.71 -11.78 13.73
CA ILE A 218 7.15 -10.71 12.86
C ILE A 218 8.22 -10.00 12.03
N GLU A 219 9.40 -9.78 12.58
CA GLU A 219 10.52 -9.12 11.91
C GLU A 219 11.11 -9.92 10.73
N LYS A 220 10.88 -11.23 10.69
CA LYS A 220 11.33 -12.10 9.60
C LYS A 220 10.34 -12.19 8.46
N GLU A 221 9.09 -11.90 8.74
CA GLU A 221 8.00 -12.01 7.77
C GLU A 221 7.61 -10.68 7.15
N LEU A 222 7.78 -9.60 7.90
CA LEU A 222 7.57 -8.25 7.44
C LEU A 222 8.87 -7.66 6.90
N GLN A 223 8.91 -7.44 5.59
CA GLN A 223 9.98 -6.66 5.00
C GLN A 223 9.57 -5.19 4.98
N ILE A 224 10.08 -4.41 5.92
CA ILE A 224 9.94 -2.95 5.91
C ILE A 224 10.78 -2.42 4.75
N ILE A 225 10.19 -1.63 3.87
CA ILE A 225 10.84 -1.08 2.68
C ILE A 225 11.07 0.42 2.77
N THR A 226 10.31 1.14 3.62
CA THR A 226 10.51 2.55 3.91
C THR A 226 10.27 2.87 5.38
N TYR A 227 10.87 3.95 5.84
CA TYR A 227 10.64 4.51 7.17
C TYR A 227 10.76 6.03 7.17
N ALA A 228 10.31 6.68 8.24
CA ALA A 228 10.50 8.09 8.47
C ALA A 228 10.79 8.38 9.95
N TRP A 229 11.59 9.43 10.22
CA TRP A 229 11.81 9.90 11.58
C TRP A 229 10.60 10.67 12.08
N SER A 230 9.98 10.18 13.14
CA SER A 230 8.87 10.84 13.80
C SER A 230 9.38 11.73 14.92
N LYS A 231 9.08 13.03 14.85
CA LYS A 231 9.35 13.98 15.93
C LYS A 231 8.44 13.77 17.16
N ASP A 232 7.30 13.08 16.98
CA ASP A 232 6.33 12.83 18.05
C ASP A 232 6.74 11.59 18.87
N SER A 233 7.25 10.54 18.21
CA SER A 233 7.73 9.33 18.89
C SER A 233 9.22 9.34 19.18
N LEU A 234 9.99 10.26 18.58
CA LEU A 234 11.47 10.32 18.61
C LEU A 234 12.11 9.01 18.11
N ARG A 235 11.52 8.42 17.10
CA ARG A 235 11.93 7.13 16.50
C ARG A 235 11.80 7.14 14.99
N ASN A 236 12.50 6.22 14.33
CA ASN A 236 12.19 5.89 12.95
C ASN A 236 11.04 4.87 12.93
N GLU A 237 9.94 5.27 12.34
CA GLU A 237 8.72 4.48 12.26
C GLU A 237 8.58 3.87 10.86
N PRO A 238 8.15 2.59 10.75
CA PRO A 238 7.83 1.97 9.47
C PRO A 238 6.72 2.73 8.74
N MET A 239 6.92 3.01 7.45
CA MET A 239 5.93 3.70 6.64
C MET A 239 5.34 2.83 5.54
N ASP A 240 6.15 1.95 4.96
CA ASP A 240 5.71 0.97 3.97
C ASP A 240 6.36 -0.37 4.24
N TRP A 241 5.59 -1.43 4.11
CA TRP A 241 6.09 -2.79 4.24
C TRP A 241 5.38 -3.76 3.33
N VAL A 242 6.02 -4.89 3.11
CA VAL A 242 5.48 -6.00 2.33
C VAL A 242 5.56 -7.30 3.12
N ARG A 243 4.66 -8.19 2.82
CA ARG A 243 4.72 -9.58 3.29
C ARG A 243 3.96 -10.51 2.33
N ASN A 244 4.21 -11.80 2.48
CA ASN A 244 3.35 -12.82 1.91
C ASN A 244 2.42 -13.38 3.00
N TRP A 245 1.18 -13.62 2.64
CA TRP A 245 0.27 -14.40 3.47
C TRP A 245 -0.27 -15.56 2.64
N ASN A 246 0.10 -16.78 3.02
CA ASN A 246 -0.04 -17.95 2.14
C ASN A 246 0.63 -17.69 0.77
N ARG A 247 -0.12 -17.72 -0.33
CA ARG A 247 0.37 -17.44 -1.67
C ARG A 247 0.16 -15.98 -2.10
N GLY A 248 -0.58 -15.20 -1.31
CA GLY A 248 -0.89 -13.81 -1.60
C GLY A 248 0.26 -12.86 -1.27
N ARG A 249 0.36 -11.79 -2.04
CA ARG A 249 1.33 -10.70 -1.83
C ARG A 249 0.61 -9.49 -1.26
N ILE A 250 1.14 -8.91 -0.19
CA ILE A 250 0.53 -7.79 0.50
C ILE A 250 1.53 -6.64 0.58
N TYR A 251 1.09 -5.47 0.15
CA TYR A 251 1.78 -4.21 0.36
C TYR A 251 0.92 -3.32 1.26
N THR A 252 1.50 -2.76 2.30
CA THR A 252 0.83 -1.81 3.19
C THR A 252 1.60 -0.51 3.20
N THR A 253 0.88 0.61 3.03
CA THR A 253 1.41 1.96 3.16
C THR A 253 0.68 2.72 4.26
N MET A 254 1.44 3.43 5.08
CA MET A 254 0.90 4.37 6.08
C MET A 254 0.62 5.75 5.49
N LEU A 255 1.13 6.01 4.29
CA LEU A 255 0.87 7.24 3.55
C LEU A 255 -0.53 7.25 2.94
N GLY A 256 -1.04 8.45 2.63
CA GLY A 256 -2.32 8.61 1.94
C GLY A 256 -3.47 9.07 2.84
N HIS A 257 -3.17 9.70 3.97
CA HIS A 257 -4.20 10.31 4.81
C HIS A 257 -5.01 11.35 4.02
N THR A 258 -6.31 11.35 4.21
CA THR A 258 -7.24 12.29 3.58
C THR A 258 -8.09 12.98 4.62
N TRP A 259 -8.11 14.31 4.59
CA TRP A 259 -8.90 15.15 5.49
C TRP A 259 -10.19 15.56 4.81
N VAL A 260 -11.30 15.44 5.55
CA VAL A 260 -12.62 15.79 5.04
C VAL A 260 -12.69 17.32 4.80
N GLY A 261 -13.02 17.71 3.57
CA GLY A 261 -13.19 19.12 3.19
C GLY A 261 -11.89 19.91 3.05
N GLU A 262 -10.73 19.24 3.08
CA GLU A 262 -9.44 19.90 2.94
C GLU A 262 -8.70 19.48 1.67
N ASP A 263 -7.69 20.26 1.30
CA ASP A 263 -6.73 19.89 0.26
C ASP A 263 -5.79 18.81 0.78
N ASN A 264 -5.52 17.80 -0.06
CA ASN A 264 -4.66 16.65 0.24
C ASN A 264 -3.44 16.65 -0.71
N PRO A 265 -2.44 17.54 -0.53
CA PRO A 265 -1.28 17.65 -1.41
C PRO A 265 -0.37 16.42 -1.35
N ASN A 266 -0.39 15.68 -0.23
CA ASN A 266 0.29 14.40 -0.07
C ASN A 266 -0.07 13.39 -1.18
N LEU A 267 -1.34 13.34 -1.62
CA LEU A 267 -1.77 12.47 -2.72
C LEU A 267 -1.22 12.88 -4.09
N ARG A 268 -0.73 14.12 -4.22
CA ARG A 268 -0.12 14.63 -5.46
C ARG A 268 1.40 14.51 -5.47
N CYS A 269 2.00 14.13 -4.35
CA CYS A 269 3.45 13.93 -4.23
C CYS A 269 3.92 12.84 -5.22
N VAL A 270 4.82 13.21 -6.12
CA VAL A 270 5.37 12.29 -7.14
C VAL A 270 6.02 11.06 -6.49
N GLY A 271 6.72 11.25 -5.36
CA GLY A 271 7.32 10.16 -4.60
C GLY A 271 6.29 9.15 -4.12
N PHE A 272 5.23 9.62 -3.47
CA PHE A 272 4.14 8.77 -3.01
C PHE A 272 3.41 8.08 -4.19
N ARG A 273 3.05 8.84 -5.23
CA ARG A 273 2.38 8.31 -6.42
C ARG A 273 3.19 7.18 -7.07
N THR A 274 4.49 7.38 -7.21
CA THR A 274 5.40 6.38 -7.77
C THR A 274 5.47 5.14 -6.88
N LEU A 275 5.70 5.31 -5.59
CA LEU A 275 5.83 4.20 -4.63
C LEU A 275 4.55 3.38 -4.57
N PHE A 276 3.39 4.05 -4.49
CA PHE A 276 2.08 3.41 -4.43
C PHE A 276 1.75 2.61 -5.70
N ALA A 277 1.92 3.21 -6.89
CA ALA A 277 1.66 2.52 -8.15
C ALA A 277 2.54 1.28 -8.32
N ARG A 278 3.82 1.38 -7.94
CA ARG A 278 4.77 0.24 -7.95
C ARG A 278 4.37 -0.82 -6.93
N GLY A 279 3.87 -0.42 -5.76
CA GLY A 279 3.32 -1.33 -4.74
C GLY A 279 2.13 -2.12 -5.27
N VAL A 280 1.20 -1.46 -5.97
CA VAL A 280 0.05 -2.10 -6.62
C VAL A 280 0.50 -3.06 -7.73
N GLU A 281 1.45 -2.66 -8.59
CA GLU A 281 1.99 -3.52 -9.64
C GLU A 281 2.67 -4.76 -9.04
N TRP A 282 3.48 -4.59 -8.00
CA TRP A 282 4.15 -5.71 -7.33
C TRP A 282 3.15 -6.66 -6.67
N ALA A 283 2.17 -6.15 -5.95
CA ALA A 283 1.16 -6.98 -5.30
C ALA A 283 0.41 -7.84 -6.34
N ALA A 284 0.09 -7.25 -7.50
CA ALA A 284 -0.58 -7.95 -8.59
C ALA A 284 0.28 -9.02 -9.26
N THR A 285 1.58 -8.72 -9.54
CA THR A 285 2.39 -9.48 -10.48
C THR A 285 3.65 -10.12 -9.88
N GLY A 286 4.10 -9.65 -8.71
CA GLY A 286 5.39 -9.99 -8.12
C GLY A 286 6.58 -9.22 -8.73
N THR A 287 6.34 -8.38 -9.73
CA THR A 287 7.37 -7.59 -10.43
C THR A 287 6.99 -6.12 -10.50
N VAL A 288 7.95 -5.26 -10.86
CA VAL A 288 7.71 -3.83 -11.06
C VAL A 288 8.38 -3.39 -12.36
N THR A 289 7.61 -2.77 -13.24
CA THR A 289 8.06 -2.21 -14.50
C THR A 289 7.81 -0.70 -14.60
N ILE A 290 7.06 -0.12 -13.66
CA ILE A 290 6.83 1.32 -13.56
C ILE A 290 8.17 2.01 -13.26
N PRO A 291 8.64 2.93 -14.12
CA PRO A 291 9.92 3.61 -13.90
C PRO A 291 9.84 4.62 -12.76
N VAL A 292 10.99 5.00 -12.22
CA VAL A 292 11.10 6.19 -11.36
C VAL A 292 11.15 7.41 -12.29
N PRO A 293 10.22 8.38 -12.13
CA PRO A 293 10.17 9.54 -13.02
C PRO A 293 11.33 10.51 -12.76
N ALA A 294 11.73 11.28 -13.80
CA ALA A 294 12.86 12.20 -13.69
C ALA A 294 12.63 13.35 -12.69
N ASN A 295 11.38 13.72 -12.45
CA ASN A 295 10.99 14.73 -11.46
C ASN A 295 10.69 14.14 -10.06
N PHE A 296 11.27 12.99 -9.73
CA PHE A 296 11.14 12.42 -8.39
C PHE A 296 11.68 13.39 -7.33
N PRO A 297 11.00 13.61 -6.19
CA PRO A 297 11.39 14.64 -5.22
C PRO A 297 12.76 14.37 -4.58
N ALA A 298 13.49 15.44 -4.27
CA ALA A 298 14.71 15.38 -3.49
C ALA A 298 14.39 15.38 -1.97
N ALA A 299 15.40 15.12 -1.14
CA ALA A 299 15.23 15.12 0.32
C ALA A 299 15.06 16.52 0.93
N SER A 300 15.40 17.57 0.21
CA SER A 300 15.36 18.97 0.65
C SER A 300 14.27 19.82 0.00
N ALA A 301 13.50 19.23 -0.91
CA ALA A 301 12.45 19.94 -1.64
C ALA A 301 11.25 19.01 -1.88
N VAL A 302 10.08 19.59 -1.82
CA VAL A 302 8.79 18.93 -2.14
C VAL A 302 8.52 19.05 -3.63
#